data_fabc2c9f99c9c786f063bad732c7a0b8
#
_entry.id   fabc2c9f99c9c786f063bad732c7a0b8
#
_cell.length_a   1.000
_cell.length_b   1.000
_cell.length_c   1.000
_cell.angle_alpha   90.00
_cell.angle_beta   90.00
_cell.angle_gamma   90.00
#
_symmetry.space_group_name_H-M   'P 1'
#
loop_
_entity.id
_entity.type
_entity.pdbx_description
1 polymer ?
#
loop_
_entity_poly.entity_id
_entity_poly.type
_entity_poly.pdbx_seq_one_letter_code
_entity_poly.pdbx_strand_id
1 'polypeptide(L)'
;MSRNKISFNVAEEKSARLAVLIDADNASAQTIDAILEETTKFGEAMAKRIYGNFVGDNGKWKAVINEHAIKPMQQFAYTTGKNATDGFMIIDAMDLLYTGRFDGFCLVSSDSDFTALAIRLKEQGVTVYGFGKKQTPEAFRNACSQFIYVENLMPEPAQKETVTDKPQKPTEKQIQTVSSDNTQAQPKIAEQLENKLPLE
;
A
#
# COMPACT_ATOMS: atom_id res chain seq x y z
N MET A 1 42.55 9.67 48.77
CA MET A 1 41.14 9.85 48.35
C MET A 1 40.92 9.23 46.98
N SER A 2 40.37 8.02 46.97
CA SER A 2 40.16 7.25 45.76
C SER A 2 38.83 7.66 45.12
N ARG A 3 38.90 8.19 43.87
CA ARG A 3 37.67 8.52 43.09
C ARG A 3 37.11 7.25 42.48
N ASN A 4 36.01 6.73 42.99
CA ASN A 4 35.21 5.70 42.35
C ASN A 4 34.70 6.26 41.02
N LYS A 5 35.21 5.77 39.87
CA LYS A 5 34.59 5.95 38.59
C LYS A 5 33.40 5.00 38.50
N ILE A 6 32.20 5.54 38.63
CA ILE A 6 30.97 4.81 38.29
C ILE A 6 30.91 4.79 36.75
N SER A 7 31.23 3.65 36.13
CA SER A 7 30.98 3.41 34.72
C SER A 7 29.53 2.94 34.57
N PHE A 8 28.68 3.79 34.03
CA PHE A 8 27.36 3.34 33.58
C PHE A 8 27.54 2.51 32.31
N ASN A 9 27.36 1.21 32.40
CA ASN A 9 27.12 0.38 31.23
C ASN A 9 25.70 0.72 30.75
N VAL A 10 25.58 1.69 29.85
CA VAL A 10 24.38 1.84 29.02
C VAL A 10 24.43 0.64 28.09
N ALA A 11 23.60 -0.38 28.38
CA ALA A 11 23.36 -1.43 27.42
C ALA A 11 22.77 -0.72 26.19
N GLU A 12 23.51 -0.70 25.07
CA GLU A 12 22.96 -0.27 23.80
C GLU A 12 21.74 -1.17 23.53
N GLU A 13 20.53 -0.57 23.55
CA GLU A 13 19.32 -1.29 23.18
C GLU A 13 19.53 -1.76 21.72
N LYS A 14 19.64 -3.07 21.58
CA LYS A 14 19.88 -3.69 20.28
C LYS A 14 18.68 -3.40 19.39
N SER A 15 18.89 -2.67 18.30
CA SER A 15 17.85 -2.38 17.32
C SER A 15 17.20 -3.67 16.84
N ALA A 16 15.87 -3.68 16.71
CA ALA A 16 15.13 -4.84 16.20
C ALA A 16 15.55 -5.14 14.74
N ARG A 17 15.76 -6.41 14.44
CA ARG A 17 16.18 -6.87 13.10
C ARG A 17 14.93 -7.14 12.26
N LEU A 18 14.76 -6.42 11.18
CA LEU A 18 13.56 -6.46 10.35
C LEU A 18 13.83 -7.11 8.98
N ALA A 19 12.85 -7.91 8.51
CA ALA A 19 12.75 -8.33 7.12
C ALA A 19 11.68 -7.50 6.43
N VAL A 20 12.06 -6.75 5.37
CA VAL A 20 11.16 -5.93 4.56
C VAL A 20 10.84 -6.70 3.29
N LEU A 21 9.57 -7.09 3.12
CA LEU A 21 9.06 -7.88 2.00
C LEU A 21 8.07 -7.03 1.21
N ILE A 22 8.39 -6.78 -0.05
CA ILE A 22 7.69 -5.83 -0.92
C ILE A 22 7.01 -6.59 -2.05
N ASP A 23 5.70 -6.47 -2.13
CA ASP A 23 4.90 -6.98 -3.23
C ASP A 23 4.88 -5.93 -4.35
N ALA A 24 5.60 -6.21 -5.46
CA ALA A 24 5.75 -5.26 -6.56
C ALA A 24 4.46 -5.05 -7.37
N ASP A 25 3.51 -5.99 -7.30
CA ASP A 25 2.25 -5.91 -8.03
C ASP A 25 1.27 -4.93 -7.35
N ASN A 26 1.38 -4.78 -6.01
CA ASN A 26 0.52 -3.92 -5.20
C ASN A 26 1.19 -2.66 -4.63
N ALA A 27 2.53 -2.64 -4.56
CA ALA A 27 3.29 -1.48 -4.11
C ALA A 27 3.61 -0.50 -5.27
N SER A 28 4.04 0.70 -4.91
CA SER A 28 4.54 1.70 -5.88
C SER A 28 6.02 1.99 -5.64
N ALA A 29 6.81 1.98 -6.71
CA ALA A 29 8.22 2.35 -6.64
C ALA A 29 8.43 3.75 -6.02
N GLN A 30 7.49 4.68 -6.24
CA GLN A 30 7.56 6.05 -5.73
C GLN A 30 7.41 6.17 -4.20
N THR A 31 6.87 5.14 -3.54
CA THR A 31 6.64 5.16 -2.09
C THR A 31 7.71 4.44 -1.29
N ILE A 32 8.64 3.77 -1.95
CA ILE A 32 9.62 2.89 -1.28
C ILE A 32 10.57 3.67 -0.39
N ASP A 33 11.05 4.85 -0.82
CA ASP A 33 11.93 5.70 -0.03
C ASP A 33 11.28 6.02 1.32
N ALA A 34 10.05 6.53 1.29
CA ALA A 34 9.30 6.89 2.48
C ALA A 34 8.99 5.67 3.38
N ILE A 35 8.72 4.51 2.78
CA ILE A 35 8.48 3.25 3.52
C ILE A 35 9.76 2.80 4.21
N LEU A 36 10.90 2.82 3.53
CA LEU A 36 12.17 2.41 4.13
C LEU A 36 12.62 3.39 5.22
N GLU A 37 12.41 4.70 5.02
CA GLU A 37 12.63 5.70 6.06
C GLU A 37 11.75 5.44 7.29
N GLU A 38 10.45 5.23 7.09
CA GLU A 38 9.53 4.90 8.20
C GLU A 38 9.93 3.62 8.93
N THR A 39 10.42 2.62 8.19
CA THR A 39 10.87 1.34 8.75
C THR A 39 12.01 1.53 9.77
N THR A 40 12.87 2.55 9.59
CA THR A 40 13.98 2.83 10.53
C THR A 40 13.50 3.16 11.94
N LYS A 41 12.27 3.62 12.11
CA LYS A 41 11.65 3.89 13.43
C LYS A 41 11.36 2.62 14.21
N PHE A 42 11.24 1.49 13.52
CA PHE A 42 10.90 0.20 14.12
C PHE A 42 12.12 -0.70 14.31
N GLY A 43 13.19 -0.48 13.55
CA GLY A 43 14.38 -1.28 13.62
C GLY A 43 15.27 -1.17 12.39
N GLU A 44 16.21 -2.10 12.28
CA GLU A 44 17.15 -2.18 11.16
C GLU A 44 16.65 -3.15 10.10
N ALA A 45 16.51 -2.71 8.86
CA ALA A 45 16.11 -3.53 7.71
C ALA A 45 17.27 -4.44 7.26
N MET A 46 17.47 -5.58 7.95
CA MET A 46 18.53 -6.56 7.67
C MET A 46 18.33 -7.30 6.35
N ALA A 47 17.08 -7.51 5.94
CA ALA A 47 16.73 -8.08 4.65
C ALA A 47 15.69 -7.20 3.97
N LYS A 48 15.95 -6.84 2.71
CA LYS A 48 15.01 -6.12 1.85
C LYS A 48 14.81 -6.95 0.59
N ARG A 49 13.60 -7.43 0.34
CA ARG A 49 13.24 -8.27 -0.80
C ARG A 49 12.00 -7.72 -1.50
N ILE A 50 12.02 -7.76 -2.82
CA ILE A 50 10.87 -7.36 -3.65
C ILE A 50 10.48 -8.52 -4.57
N TYR A 51 9.20 -8.85 -4.59
CA TYR A 51 8.64 -10.00 -5.30
C TYR A 51 7.81 -9.51 -6.48
N GLY A 52 8.03 -10.08 -7.65
CA GLY A 52 7.30 -9.69 -8.85
C GLY A 52 7.86 -10.29 -10.12
N ASN A 53 7.19 -10.03 -11.22
CA ASN A 53 7.71 -10.34 -12.54
C ASN A 53 8.33 -9.08 -13.17
N PHE A 54 9.64 -8.99 -13.14
CA PHE A 54 10.39 -7.84 -13.65
C PHE A 54 10.74 -7.96 -15.14
N VAL A 55 10.30 -9.02 -15.82
CA VAL A 55 10.46 -9.19 -17.26
C VAL A 55 9.49 -8.22 -17.96
N GLY A 56 10.05 -7.26 -18.70
CA GLY A 56 9.26 -6.22 -19.38
C GLY A 56 8.85 -5.05 -18.47
N ASP A 57 9.25 -5.04 -17.22
CA ASP A 57 9.16 -3.86 -16.37
C ASP A 57 10.02 -2.75 -16.96
N ASN A 58 9.42 -1.71 -17.50
CA ASN A 58 10.06 -0.58 -18.18
C ASN A 58 11.05 0.23 -17.28
N GLY A 59 11.72 -0.45 -16.37
CA GLY A 59 12.74 0.09 -15.49
C GLY A 59 12.22 0.82 -14.25
N LYS A 60 10.92 0.79 -13.98
CA LYS A 60 10.31 1.46 -12.82
C LYS A 60 10.92 1.00 -11.50
N TRP A 61 11.11 -0.31 -11.35
CA TRP A 61 11.69 -0.90 -10.15
C TRP A 61 13.22 -0.90 -10.14
N LYS A 62 13.85 -0.92 -11.33
CA LYS A 62 15.31 -1.05 -11.45
C LYS A 62 16.08 0.03 -10.68
N ALA A 63 15.64 1.28 -10.78
CA ALA A 63 16.30 2.39 -10.07
C ALA A 63 16.23 2.19 -8.56
N VAL A 64 15.03 1.99 -8.02
CA VAL A 64 14.76 1.79 -6.58
C VAL A 64 15.46 0.55 -6.02
N ILE A 65 15.45 -0.57 -6.77
CA ILE A 65 16.13 -1.80 -6.39
C ILE A 65 17.63 -1.56 -6.21
N ASN A 66 18.26 -0.83 -7.14
CA ASN A 66 19.68 -0.54 -7.07
C ASN A 66 20.01 0.47 -5.98
N GLU A 67 19.24 1.54 -5.86
CA GLU A 67 19.44 2.62 -4.89
C GLU A 67 19.40 2.11 -3.45
N HIS A 68 18.42 1.27 -3.14
CA HIS A 68 18.22 0.76 -1.78
C HIS A 68 18.81 -0.62 -1.54
N ALA A 69 19.56 -1.19 -2.50
CA ALA A 69 20.10 -2.55 -2.42
C ALA A 69 19.01 -3.58 -2.04
N ILE A 70 17.86 -3.51 -2.69
CA ILE A 70 16.74 -4.46 -2.50
C ILE A 70 17.04 -5.70 -3.35
N LYS A 71 16.87 -6.89 -2.78
CA LYS A 71 17.03 -8.14 -3.51
C LYS A 71 15.77 -8.45 -4.33
N PRO A 72 15.83 -8.42 -5.68
CA PRO A 72 14.71 -8.82 -6.50
C PRO A 72 14.53 -10.33 -6.45
N MET A 73 13.29 -10.75 -6.22
CA MET A 73 12.84 -12.13 -6.18
C MET A 73 11.94 -12.36 -7.40
N GLN A 74 12.56 -12.74 -8.53
CA GLN A 74 11.87 -12.92 -9.79
C GLN A 74 10.99 -14.16 -9.75
N GLN A 75 9.70 -13.99 -10.04
CA GLN A 75 8.76 -15.07 -10.25
C GLN A 75 8.23 -15.04 -11.69
N PHE A 76 8.37 -16.17 -12.39
CA PHE A 76 7.75 -16.34 -13.69
C PHE A 76 6.32 -16.88 -13.49
N ALA A 77 5.35 -16.23 -14.11
CA ALA A 77 3.99 -16.74 -14.11
C ALA A 77 3.92 -17.99 -15.03
N TYR A 78 3.75 -19.16 -14.45
CA TYR A 78 3.56 -20.40 -15.19
C TYR A 78 2.21 -20.45 -15.92
N THR A 79 1.23 -19.66 -15.46
CA THR A 79 -0.09 -19.46 -16.07
C THR A 79 -0.53 -18.04 -15.84
N THR A 80 -1.15 -17.41 -16.85
CA THR A 80 -1.71 -16.06 -16.74
C THR A 80 -2.80 -15.99 -15.68
N GLY A 81 -2.76 -14.95 -14.82
CA GLY A 81 -3.84 -14.65 -13.86
C GLY A 81 -3.81 -15.44 -12.55
N LYS A 82 -2.67 -15.99 -12.14
CA LYS A 82 -2.53 -16.66 -10.84
C LYS A 82 -1.57 -15.90 -9.93
N ASN A 83 -1.86 -15.92 -8.61
CA ASN A 83 -1.10 -15.32 -7.50
C ASN A 83 0.24 -16.03 -7.23
N ALA A 84 1.06 -16.22 -8.30
CA ALA A 84 2.34 -16.93 -8.20
C ALA A 84 3.35 -16.10 -7.38
N THR A 85 3.30 -14.79 -7.50
CA THR A 85 4.12 -13.83 -6.75
C THR A 85 3.80 -13.89 -5.25
N ASP A 86 2.50 -13.88 -4.90
CA ASP A 86 2.04 -13.89 -3.50
C ASP A 86 2.45 -15.20 -2.81
N GLY A 87 2.22 -16.34 -3.47
CA GLY A 87 2.64 -17.65 -2.96
C GLY A 87 4.14 -17.73 -2.71
N PHE A 88 4.95 -17.16 -3.61
CA PHE A 88 6.41 -17.13 -3.45
C PHE A 88 6.83 -16.25 -2.27
N MET A 89 6.23 -15.05 -2.14
CA MET A 89 6.49 -14.16 -1.01
C MET A 89 6.10 -14.82 0.32
N ILE A 90 4.99 -15.55 0.38
CA ILE A 90 4.54 -16.26 1.58
C ILE A 90 5.55 -17.36 1.97
N ILE A 91 6.00 -18.18 1.01
CA ILE A 91 6.97 -19.25 1.26
C ILE A 91 8.28 -18.65 1.78
N ASP A 92 8.80 -17.63 1.10
CA ASP A 92 10.08 -17.00 1.47
C ASP A 92 9.99 -16.28 2.83
N ALA A 93 8.85 -15.68 3.18
CA ALA A 93 8.59 -15.12 4.49
C ALA A 93 8.68 -16.18 5.60
N MET A 94 8.11 -17.36 5.36
CA MET A 94 8.17 -18.48 6.31
C MET A 94 9.60 -19.02 6.43
N ASP A 95 10.35 -19.13 5.34
CA ASP A 95 11.75 -19.52 5.38
C ASP A 95 12.58 -18.52 6.21
N LEU A 96 12.38 -17.22 6.01
CA LEU A 96 13.04 -16.18 6.81
C LEU A 96 12.67 -16.25 8.29
N LEU A 97 11.39 -16.47 8.61
CA LEU A 97 10.90 -16.64 9.98
C LEU A 97 11.65 -17.77 10.69
N TYR A 98 11.73 -18.94 10.07
CA TYR A 98 12.37 -20.11 10.67
C TYR A 98 13.89 -20.02 10.78
N THR A 99 14.52 -19.01 10.17
CA THR A 99 15.94 -18.72 10.47
C THR A 99 16.16 -18.22 11.91
N GLY A 100 15.13 -17.70 12.57
CA GLY A 100 15.21 -17.10 13.90
C GLY A 100 16.06 -15.83 13.98
N ARG A 101 16.35 -15.20 12.81
CA ARG A 101 17.24 -14.02 12.74
C ARG A 101 16.51 -12.70 12.77
N PHE A 102 15.19 -12.68 12.66
CA PHE A 102 14.39 -11.48 12.55
C PHE A 102 13.46 -11.34 13.76
N ASP A 103 13.38 -10.13 14.28
CA ASP A 103 12.52 -9.77 15.40
C ASP A 103 11.18 -9.21 14.89
N GLY A 104 11.12 -8.81 13.60
CA GLY A 104 9.90 -8.33 12.96
C GLY A 104 9.93 -8.41 11.43
N PHE A 105 8.74 -8.28 10.85
CA PHE A 105 8.50 -8.30 9.41
C PHE A 105 7.72 -7.05 8.98
N CYS A 106 8.18 -6.40 7.93
CA CYS A 106 7.46 -5.33 7.24
C CYS A 106 6.85 -5.93 5.96
N LEU A 107 5.53 -5.98 5.86
CA LEU A 107 4.80 -6.46 4.71
C LEU A 107 4.27 -5.26 3.92
N VAL A 108 4.81 -5.04 2.72
CA VAL A 108 4.44 -3.90 1.87
C VAL A 108 3.51 -4.40 0.77
N SER A 109 2.22 -4.37 1.04
CA SER A 109 1.14 -4.75 0.13
C SER A 109 -0.21 -4.19 0.59
N SER A 110 -1.17 -4.13 -0.30
CA SER A 110 -2.57 -3.83 0.00
C SER A 110 -3.48 -5.05 -0.24
N ASP A 111 -2.90 -6.23 -0.48
CA ASP A 111 -3.64 -7.45 -0.76
C ASP A 111 -4.05 -8.18 0.52
N SER A 112 -5.32 -8.58 0.58
CA SER A 112 -5.88 -9.39 1.67
C SER A 112 -5.33 -10.81 1.75
N ASP A 113 -4.74 -11.32 0.68
CA ASP A 113 -4.17 -12.68 0.61
C ASP A 113 -3.00 -12.85 1.60
N PHE A 114 -2.36 -11.75 2.00
CA PHE A 114 -1.33 -11.75 3.05
C PHE A 114 -1.88 -11.76 4.49
N THR A 115 -3.21 -11.74 4.69
CA THR A 115 -3.81 -11.77 6.03
C THR A 115 -3.36 -13.02 6.82
N ALA A 116 -3.43 -14.20 6.21
CA ALA A 116 -3.02 -15.44 6.84
C ALA A 116 -1.52 -15.45 7.20
N LEU A 117 -0.67 -14.89 6.33
CA LEU A 117 0.76 -14.72 6.60
C LEU A 117 0.99 -13.83 7.83
N ALA A 118 0.34 -12.67 7.89
CA ALA A 118 0.49 -11.74 9.01
C ALA A 118 0.08 -12.38 10.35
N ILE A 119 -1.03 -13.12 10.37
CA ILE A 119 -1.47 -13.88 11.55
C ILE A 119 -0.41 -14.91 11.94
N ARG A 120 0.07 -15.70 10.97
CA ARG A 120 1.04 -16.75 11.21
C ARG A 120 2.37 -16.24 11.76
N LEU A 121 2.86 -15.11 11.24
CA LEU A 121 4.07 -14.45 11.74
C LEU A 121 3.88 -14.03 13.20
N LYS A 122 2.75 -13.40 13.54
CA LYS A 122 2.44 -12.98 14.93
C LYS A 122 2.33 -14.17 15.89
N GLU A 123 1.73 -15.27 15.47
CA GLU A 123 1.67 -16.51 16.27
C GLU A 123 3.05 -17.05 16.64
N GLN A 124 4.06 -16.77 15.84
CA GLN A 124 5.45 -17.13 16.11
C GLN A 124 6.21 -16.07 16.95
N GLY A 125 5.50 -15.07 17.44
CA GLY A 125 6.03 -14.07 18.38
C GLY A 125 6.83 -12.94 17.74
N VAL A 126 6.83 -12.82 16.39
CA VAL A 126 7.49 -11.70 15.71
C VAL A 126 6.50 -10.56 15.48
N THR A 127 7.01 -9.32 15.48
CA THR A 127 6.19 -8.14 15.21
C THR A 127 5.93 -7.99 13.70
N VAL A 128 4.70 -7.67 13.33
CA VAL A 128 4.32 -7.47 11.92
C VAL A 128 3.87 -6.03 11.68
N TYR A 129 4.60 -5.34 10.80
CA TYR A 129 4.31 -3.99 10.33
C TYR A 129 3.74 -4.07 8.93
N GLY A 130 2.47 -3.69 8.73
CA GLY A 130 1.85 -3.61 7.42
C GLY A 130 2.01 -2.22 6.83
N PHE A 131 2.39 -2.14 5.56
CA PHE A 131 2.43 -0.90 4.78
C PHE A 131 1.52 -1.05 3.57
N GLY A 132 0.48 -0.25 3.48
CA GLY A 132 -0.46 -0.35 2.37
C GLY A 132 -1.31 0.91 2.19
N LYS A 133 -2.15 0.90 1.17
CA LYS A 133 -3.03 2.01 0.82
C LYS A 133 -4.21 2.11 1.79
N LYS A 134 -4.89 3.27 1.82
CA LYS A 134 -6.08 3.50 2.66
C LYS A 134 -7.22 2.51 2.37
N GLN A 135 -7.34 2.02 1.14
CA GLN A 135 -8.33 1.03 0.74
C GLN A 135 -7.97 -0.43 1.08
N THR A 136 -6.83 -0.68 1.71
CA THR A 136 -6.44 -2.04 2.14
C THR A 136 -7.53 -2.65 3.01
N PRO A 137 -7.94 -3.91 2.75
CA PRO A 137 -8.99 -4.58 3.52
C PRO A 137 -8.69 -4.63 5.01
N GLU A 138 -9.76 -4.45 5.82
CA GLU A 138 -9.65 -4.39 7.28
C GLU A 138 -9.05 -5.67 7.87
N ALA A 139 -9.35 -6.83 7.29
CA ALA A 139 -8.81 -8.11 7.73
C ALA A 139 -7.28 -8.11 7.75
N PHE A 140 -6.63 -7.61 6.68
CA PHE A 140 -5.17 -7.54 6.62
C PHE A 140 -4.62 -6.49 7.58
N ARG A 141 -5.27 -5.32 7.66
CA ARG A 141 -4.86 -4.26 8.59
C ARG A 141 -4.86 -4.74 10.05
N ASN A 142 -5.93 -5.42 10.47
CA ASN A 142 -6.10 -5.93 11.83
C ASN A 142 -5.19 -7.15 12.13
N ALA A 143 -4.78 -7.89 11.10
CA ALA A 143 -3.82 -8.97 11.24
C ALA A 143 -2.41 -8.47 11.59
N CYS A 144 -2.03 -7.27 11.17
CA CYS A 144 -0.75 -6.66 11.50
C CYS A 144 -0.69 -6.22 12.98
N SER A 145 0.52 -6.12 13.56
CA SER A 145 0.74 -5.53 14.88
C SER A 145 0.56 -4.01 14.81
N GLN A 146 1.01 -3.43 13.71
CA GLN A 146 0.80 -2.03 13.36
C GLN A 146 0.62 -1.92 11.85
N PHE A 147 -0.30 -1.04 11.40
CA PHE A 147 -0.52 -0.79 9.97
C PHE A 147 -0.28 0.69 9.66
N ILE A 148 0.53 0.94 8.64
CA ILE A 148 0.95 2.27 8.19
C ILE A 148 0.37 2.53 6.80
N TYR A 149 -0.39 3.63 6.66
CA TYR A 149 -0.90 4.04 5.37
C TYR A 149 0.17 4.77 4.59
N VAL A 150 0.49 4.27 3.40
CA VAL A 150 1.56 4.82 2.56
C VAL A 150 1.26 6.26 2.11
N GLU A 151 -0.01 6.63 2.00
CA GLU A 151 -0.41 8.00 1.68
C GLU A 151 -0.01 9.01 2.76
N ASN A 152 0.10 8.57 4.03
CA ASN A 152 0.51 9.43 5.13
C ASN A 152 2.03 9.68 5.17
N LEU A 153 2.79 8.88 4.42
CA LEU A 153 4.25 9.01 4.31
C LEU A 153 4.67 9.96 3.19
N MET A 154 3.78 10.21 2.24
CA MET A 154 4.05 11.09 1.11
C MET A 154 3.83 12.55 1.51
N PRO A 155 4.68 13.50 1.07
CA PRO A 155 4.40 14.90 1.26
C PRO A 155 3.05 15.26 0.64
N GLU A 156 2.23 16.03 1.36
CA GLU A 156 0.98 16.55 0.80
C GLU A 156 1.29 17.29 -0.51
N PRO A 157 0.56 16.99 -1.61
CA PRO A 157 0.69 17.78 -2.83
C PRO A 157 0.39 19.22 -2.46
N ALA A 158 1.35 20.12 -2.66
CA ALA A 158 1.20 21.54 -2.39
C ALA A 158 -0.13 22.00 -3.01
N GLN A 159 -1.10 22.34 -2.16
CA GLN A 159 -2.34 22.95 -2.61
C GLN A 159 -1.94 24.21 -3.35
N LYS A 160 -2.09 24.22 -4.66
CA LYS A 160 -2.07 25.47 -5.44
C LYS A 160 -3.23 26.29 -4.90
N GLU A 161 -2.92 27.24 -4.05
CA GLU A 161 -3.85 28.33 -3.71
C GLU A 161 -4.22 28.98 -5.03
N THR A 162 -5.38 28.64 -5.54
CA THR A 162 -6.04 29.42 -6.57
C THR A 162 -6.55 30.67 -5.88
N VAL A 163 -5.71 31.69 -5.85
CA VAL A 163 -6.15 33.06 -5.58
C VAL A 163 -7.06 33.46 -6.75
N THR A 164 -8.35 33.22 -6.58
CA THR A 164 -9.36 33.83 -7.44
C THR A 164 -9.61 35.21 -6.91
N ASP A 165 -8.79 36.13 -7.40
CA ASP A 165 -9.10 37.54 -7.35
C ASP A 165 -10.22 37.83 -8.38
N LYS A 166 -11.45 37.94 -7.90
CA LYS A 166 -12.58 38.46 -8.70
C LYS A 166 -12.87 39.88 -8.24
N PRO A 167 -12.70 40.87 -9.13
CA PRO A 167 -13.19 42.21 -8.85
C PRO A 167 -14.73 42.20 -8.83
N GLN A 168 -15.29 42.64 -7.71
CA GLN A 168 -16.70 42.97 -7.57
C GLN A 168 -17.02 44.16 -8.45
N LYS A 169 -18.08 44.13 -9.25
CA LYS A 169 -18.75 45.24 -9.86
C LYS A 169 -20.23 45.22 -9.50
N PRO A 170 -20.86 46.40 -9.30
CA PRO A 170 -22.04 46.56 -8.45
C PRO A 170 -23.36 46.25 -9.16
N THR A 171 -24.31 45.98 -8.30
CA THR A 171 -25.74 45.81 -8.45
C THR A 171 -26.45 46.81 -9.36
N GLU A 172 -27.28 46.32 -10.28
CA GLU A 172 -28.46 47.04 -10.74
C GLU A 172 -29.69 46.11 -10.78
N LYS A 173 -30.72 46.59 -10.13
CA LYS A 173 -32.07 46.03 -10.05
C LYS A 173 -32.87 46.34 -11.32
N GLN A 174 -33.69 45.39 -11.79
CA GLN A 174 -35.03 45.60 -12.39
C GLN A 174 -35.65 44.22 -12.60
N ILE A 175 -36.67 43.80 -11.88
CA ILE A 175 -38.15 44.00 -11.98
C ILE A 175 -38.75 43.21 -13.16
N GLN A 176 -39.49 42.19 -12.78
CA GLN A 176 -40.71 41.53 -13.29
C GLN A 176 -41.01 41.53 -14.79
N THR A 177 -41.34 40.34 -15.30
CA THR A 177 -42.72 40.04 -15.70
C THR A 177 -42.99 38.53 -15.84
N VAL A 178 -44.14 38.16 -15.39
CA VAL A 178 -44.81 36.87 -15.39
C VAL A 178 -45.35 36.59 -16.79
N SER A 179 -45.30 35.36 -17.28
CA SER A 179 -46.38 34.74 -18.07
C SER A 179 -46.23 33.23 -18.18
N SER A 180 -47.24 32.59 -17.75
CA SER A 180 -47.70 31.21 -17.89
C SER A 180 -47.78 30.73 -19.33
N ASP A 181 -47.54 29.40 -19.54
CA ASP A 181 -48.47 28.42 -20.08
C ASP A 181 -47.74 27.12 -20.33
N ASN A 182 -48.07 26.11 -19.63
CA ASN A 182 -48.88 24.90 -19.83
C ASN A 182 -48.78 24.29 -21.24
N THR A 183 -48.33 23.05 -21.36
CA THR A 183 -49.00 21.94 -22.02
C THR A 183 -48.22 20.63 -21.91
N GLN A 184 -48.93 19.63 -21.47
CA GLN A 184 -48.70 18.20 -21.33
C GLN A 184 -48.21 17.50 -22.59
N ALA A 185 -47.47 16.42 -22.43
CA ALA A 185 -47.85 15.08 -22.94
C ALA A 185 -46.81 14.01 -22.57
N GLN A 186 -47.23 13.06 -21.78
CA GLN A 186 -46.78 11.66 -21.71
C GLN A 186 -47.51 10.85 -22.79
N PRO A 187 -47.32 9.50 -22.87
CA PRO A 187 -46.19 8.63 -23.00
C PRO A 187 -46.31 7.68 -24.24
N LYS A 188 -45.36 6.87 -24.57
CA LYS A 188 -45.57 5.59 -25.29
C LYS A 188 -44.62 4.49 -24.84
N ILE A 189 -45.21 3.51 -24.24
CA ILE A 189 -44.84 2.11 -24.05
C ILE A 189 -45.03 1.35 -25.36
N ALA A 190 -44.17 0.36 -25.63
CA ALA A 190 -44.41 -0.92 -26.31
C ALA A 190 -43.04 -1.52 -26.63
N GLU A 191 -42.61 -2.60 -25.99
CA GLU A 191 -43.05 -4.00 -26.20
C GLU A 191 -42.50 -4.63 -27.50
N GLN A 192 -41.73 -5.68 -27.33
CA GLN A 192 -41.78 -7.06 -27.85
C GLN A 192 -40.42 -7.67 -27.92
N LEU A 193 -40.12 -8.68 -27.06
CA LEU A 193 -40.45 -10.13 -27.18
C LEU A 193 -39.68 -10.89 -28.25
N GLU A 194 -38.95 -11.87 -27.72
CA GLU A 194 -38.75 -13.24 -28.17
C GLU A 194 -37.92 -13.59 -29.42
N ASN A 195 -37.01 -14.44 -29.20
CA ASN A 195 -36.86 -15.81 -29.72
C ASN A 195 -35.40 -16.07 -30.09
N LYS A 196 -34.74 -17.06 -29.69
CA LYS A 196 -34.82 -18.52 -29.75
C LYS A 196 -33.47 -19.10 -29.42
N LEU A 197 -33.38 -20.04 -28.54
CA LEU A 197 -32.43 -21.14 -28.60
C LEU A 197 -32.76 -22.04 -29.84
N PRO A 198 -31.83 -22.77 -30.39
CA PRO A 198 -31.75 -24.18 -30.02
C PRO A 198 -30.34 -24.74 -29.80
N LEU A 199 -30.36 -25.72 -28.99
CA LEU A 199 -29.64 -26.97 -28.84
C LEU A 199 -29.00 -27.55 -30.14
N GLU A 200 -27.73 -27.87 -30.05
CA GLU A 200 -27.15 -29.20 -30.26
C GLU A 200 -25.80 -29.30 -29.58
#